data_55a63744d0846efd5dd8c4a7fc6e4d05
#
_entry.id   55a63744d0846efd5dd8c4a7fc6e4d05
#
_cell.length_a   1.000
_cell.length_b   1.000
_cell.length_c   1.000
_cell.angle_alpha   90.00
_cell.angle_beta   90.00
_cell.angle_gamma   90.00
#
_symmetry.space_group_name_H-M   'P 1'
#
loop_
_entity.id
_entity.type
_entity.pdbx_description
1 polymer ?
#
loop_
_entity_poly.entity_id
_entity_poly.type
_entity_poly.pdbx_seq_one_letter_code
_entity_poly.pdbx_strand_id
1 'polypeptide(L)'
;ESFEATIFDKKQMVQISILCPSAYFTNVEQKEYTLNGNTSTINVYNDGDIDTGITIEMRANGTVLNPVLINTQTSEKMAINYSLSSRDVVRITTYRGHKRVYLTHGSKTTNIINRLSSDSTWFTILVGNNIFTYEAGSGGSNLDVKFILSEQYEGV
;
A
#
# COMPACT_ATOMS: atom_id res chain seq x y z
N GLU A 1 -13.32 -31.86 4.30
CA GLU A 1 -13.84 -32.66 3.17
C GLU A 1 -13.30 -34.06 3.29
N SER A 2 -14.21 -35.06 3.28
CA SER A 2 -13.84 -36.47 3.36
C SER A 2 -13.52 -37.04 1.97
N PHE A 3 -12.43 -37.71 1.85
CA PHE A 3 -12.00 -38.40 0.66
C PHE A 3 -12.37 -39.88 0.79
N GLU A 4 -13.31 -40.38 -0.02
CA GLU A 4 -13.63 -41.81 -0.11
C GLU A 4 -12.98 -42.41 -1.37
N ALA A 5 -12.03 -43.31 -1.18
CA ALA A 5 -11.40 -44.06 -2.25
C ALA A 5 -12.06 -45.43 -2.40
N THR A 6 -12.59 -45.75 -3.55
CA THR A 6 -13.12 -47.08 -3.89
C THR A 6 -11.98 -47.97 -4.36
N ILE A 7 -11.69 -49.04 -3.62
CA ILE A 7 -10.46 -49.90 -3.72
C ILE A 7 -10.46 -50.79 -4.99
N PHE A 8 -11.53 -50.89 -5.75
CA PHE A 8 -11.71 -51.88 -6.81
C PHE A 8 -11.62 -51.38 -8.26
N ASP A 9 -11.37 -50.11 -8.49
CA ASP A 9 -11.30 -49.56 -9.86
C ASP A 9 -9.85 -49.24 -10.23
N LYS A 10 -9.42 -49.68 -11.40
CA LYS A 10 -8.09 -49.39 -11.95
C LYS A 10 -7.93 -47.91 -12.37
N LYS A 11 -9.00 -47.12 -12.32
CA LYS A 11 -9.02 -45.70 -12.58
C LYS A 11 -9.73 -45.00 -11.44
N GLN A 12 -9.01 -44.16 -10.69
CA GLN A 12 -9.58 -43.26 -9.69
C GLN A 12 -9.81 -41.90 -10.34
N MET A 13 -11.04 -41.40 -10.24
CA MET A 13 -11.33 -40.00 -10.56
C MET A 13 -11.22 -39.17 -9.30
N VAL A 14 -10.39 -38.12 -9.37
CA VAL A 14 -10.26 -37.13 -8.30
C VAL A 14 -10.79 -35.81 -8.85
N GLN A 15 -11.77 -35.23 -8.16
CA GLN A 15 -12.23 -33.88 -8.44
C GLN A 15 -11.53 -32.91 -7.47
N ILE A 16 -10.79 -31.97 -8.01
CA ILE A 16 -10.15 -30.88 -7.25
C ILE A 16 -10.89 -29.60 -7.57
N SER A 17 -11.47 -28.98 -6.55
CA SER A 17 -12.08 -27.64 -6.67
C SER A 17 -11.11 -26.60 -6.12
N ILE A 18 -10.70 -25.66 -6.95
CA ILE A 18 -9.83 -24.54 -6.57
C ILE A 18 -10.67 -23.28 -6.55
N LEU A 19 -10.76 -22.64 -5.40
CA LEU A 19 -11.38 -21.33 -5.23
C LEU A 19 -10.31 -20.24 -5.32
N CYS A 20 -10.37 -19.40 -6.35
CA CYS A 20 -9.53 -18.21 -6.49
C CYS A 20 -10.33 -16.99 -6.01
N PRO A 21 -10.08 -16.46 -4.81
CA PRO A 21 -10.85 -15.34 -4.26
C PRO A 21 -10.49 -13.99 -4.93
N SER A 22 -9.37 -13.91 -5.64
CA SER A 22 -8.96 -12.75 -6.43
C SER A 22 -9.13 -13.05 -7.93
N ALA A 23 -9.69 -12.09 -8.66
CA ALA A 23 -9.79 -12.18 -10.12
C ALA A 23 -8.46 -11.86 -10.83
N TYR A 24 -7.45 -11.39 -10.09
CA TYR A 24 -6.19 -10.92 -10.63
C TYR A 24 -5.02 -11.72 -10.08
N PHE A 25 -4.02 -11.94 -10.92
CA PHE A 25 -2.72 -12.45 -10.49
C PHE A 25 -1.93 -11.30 -9.87
N THR A 26 -1.31 -11.56 -8.73
CA THR A 26 -0.47 -10.57 -8.03
C THR A 26 0.97 -11.03 -8.11
N ASN A 27 1.88 -10.13 -8.47
CA ASN A 27 3.30 -10.42 -8.43
C ASN A 27 3.73 -10.78 -7.00
N VAL A 28 4.50 -11.86 -6.87
CA VAL A 28 5.06 -12.30 -5.58
C VAL A 28 6.13 -11.32 -5.10
N GLU A 29 6.90 -10.75 -6.03
CA GLU A 29 7.91 -9.74 -5.73
C GLU A 29 7.25 -8.36 -5.65
N GLN A 30 7.50 -7.67 -4.53
CA GLN A 30 7.04 -6.31 -4.32
C GLN A 30 8.10 -5.33 -4.81
N LYS A 31 7.68 -4.29 -5.54
CA LYS A 31 8.55 -3.18 -5.90
C LYS A 31 8.54 -2.13 -4.78
N GLU A 32 9.71 -1.69 -4.40
CA GLU A 32 9.88 -0.67 -3.36
C GLU A 32 10.49 0.60 -3.94
N TYR A 33 9.90 1.74 -3.57
CA TYR A 33 10.38 3.07 -3.94
C TYR A 33 10.50 3.91 -2.68
N THR A 34 11.61 4.65 -2.51
CA THR A 34 11.83 5.45 -1.31
C THR A 34 12.04 6.92 -1.66
N LEU A 35 11.26 7.78 -1.04
CA LEU A 35 11.34 9.22 -1.09
C LEU A 35 11.79 9.72 0.28
N ASN A 36 12.90 10.42 0.36
CA ASN A 36 13.47 10.94 1.60
C ASN A 36 13.65 12.47 1.53
N GLY A 37 13.97 13.08 2.67
CA GLY A 37 14.04 14.53 2.83
C GLY A 37 14.94 15.30 1.85
N ASN A 38 15.77 14.59 1.09
CA ASN A 38 16.67 15.16 0.08
C ASN A 38 16.13 15.04 -1.34
N THR A 39 15.03 14.31 -1.54
CA THR A 39 14.42 14.05 -2.85
C THR A 39 13.06 14.71 -2.90
N SER A 40 12.81 15.56 -3.89
CA SER A 40 11.55 16.31 -4.00
C SER A 40 10.39 15.48 -4.56
N THR A 41 10.68 14.53 -5.45
CA THR A 41 9.67 13.71 -6.12
C THR A 41 10.17 12.29 -6.36
N ILE A 42 9.25 11.34 -6.49
CA ILE A 42 9.53 9.97 -6.87
C ILE A 42 8.51 9.48 -7.89
N ASN A 43 8.96 8.67 -8.84
CA ASN A 43 8.08 7.96 -9.75
C ASN A 43 7.87 6.53 -9.27
N VAL A 44 6.63 6.19 -8.93
CA VAL A 44 6.18 4.83 -8.63
C VAL A 44 5.62 4.26 -9.93
N TYR A 45 6.37 3.38 -10.58
CA TYR A 45 6.00 2.79 -11.86
C TYR A 45 5.25 1.47 -11.67
N ASN A 46 4.01 1.40 -12.19
CA ASN A 46 3.19 0.21 -12.22
C ASN A 46 3.30 -0.45 -13.59
N ASP A 47 3.98 -1.59 -13.66
CA ASP A 47 4.21 -2.39 -14.86
C ASP A 47 3.14 -3.51 -15.01
N GLY A 48 2.14 -3.50 -14.14
CA GLY A 48 1.00 -4.41 -14.22
C GLY A 48 0.01 -3.99 -15.32
N ASP A 49 -0.98 -4.84 -15.55
CA ASP A 49 -2.01 -4.61 -16.58
C ASP A 49 -3.16 -3.74 -16.06
N ILE A 50 -3.28 -3.58 -14.75
CA ILE A 50 -4.40 -2.90 -14.11
C ILE A 50 -3.95 -1.93 -13.01
N ASP A 51 -4.83 -0.97 -12.75
CA ASP A 51 -4.67 -0.05 -11.65
C ASP A 51 -4.84 -0.78 -10.31
N THR A 52 -3.98 -0.49 -9.36
CA THR A 52 -3.95 -1.19 -8.07
C THR A 52 -3.81 -0.25 -6.89
N GLY A 53 -4.03 -0.75 -5.69
CA GLY A 53 -3.68 -0.06 -4.44
C GLY A 53 -2.19 -0.12 -4.15
N ILE A 54 -1.79 0.54 -3.07
CA ILE A 54 -0.40 0.59 -2.63
C ILE A 54 -0.32 0.55 -1.10
N THR A 55 0.79 0.04 -0.59
CA THR A 55 1.18 0.24 0.82
C THR A 55 2.21 1.36 0.89
N ILE A 56 1.98 2.32 1.77
CA ILE A 56 2.85 3.48 2.00
C ILE A 56 3.30 3.44 3.45
N GLU A 57 4.59 3.56 3.68
CA GLU A 57 5.17 3.70 5.01
C GLU A 57 5.84 5.06 5.13
N MET A 58 5.38 5.86 6.08
CA MET A 58 5.99 7.14 6.46
C MET A 58 6.74 6.93 7.76
N ARG A 59 8.06 7.05 7.74
CA ARG A 59 8.92 6.95 8.91
C ARG A 59 9.40 8.32 9.34
N ALA A 60 9.14 8.69 10.58
CA ALA A 60 9.63 9.92 11.18
C ALA A 60 10.98 9.68 11.88
N ASN A 61 12.02 10.39 11.44
CA ASN A 61 13.35 10.42 12.07
C ASN A 61 13.49 11.54 13.11
N GLY A 62 12.51 12.43 13.17
CA GLY A 62 12.35 13.53 14.11
C GLY A 62 10.90 13.95 14.16
N THR A 63 10.59 15.11 14.72
CA THR A 63 9.22 15.63 14.72
C THR A 63 8.80 16.04 13.31
N VAL A 64 7.60 15.57 12.87
CA VAL A 64 6.96 15.92 11.61
C VAL A 64 5.52 16.29 11.88
N LEU A 65 5.09 17.49 11.49
CA LEU A 65 3.74 17.98 11.72
C LEU A 65 2.89 17.87 10.45
N ASN A 66 1.75 17.21 10.58
CA ASN A 66 0.72 17.11 9.54
C ASN A 66 1.31 16.74 8.16
N PRO A 67 1.90 15.54 7.98
CA PRO A 67 2.44 15.13 6.71
C PRO A 67 1.33 14.96 5.67
N VAL A 68 1.61 15.38 4.44
CA VAL A 68 0.72 15.29 3.28
C VAL A 68 1.46 14.62 2.14
N LEU A 69 0.90 13.56 1.57
CA LEU A 69 1.34 12.97 0.31
C LEU A 69 0.50 13.51 -0.84
N ILE A 70 1.12 13.76 -1.97
CA ILE A 70 0.49 14.32 -3.15
C ILE A 70 0.90 13.50 -4.36
N ASN A 71 -0.07 13.01 -5.12
CA ASN A 71 0.15 12.54 -6.49
C ASN A 71 0.07 13.76 -7.41
N THR A 72 1.20 14.14 -8.00
CA THR A 72 1.30 15.39 -8.79
C THR A 72 0.61 15.27 -10.14
N GLN A 73 0.33 14.06 -10.64
CA GLN A 73 -0.35 13.85 -11.92
C GLN A 73 -1.87 13.95 -11.78
N THR A 74 -2.43 13.41 -10.70
CA THR A 74 -3.89 13.42 -10.45
C THR A 74 -4.31 14.58 -9.55
N SER A 75 -3.35 15.28 -8.92
CA SER A 75 -3.58 16.31 -7.88
C SER A 75 -4.31 15.76 -6.64
N GLU A 76 -4.37 14.45 -6.50
CA GLU A 76 -4.91 13.79 -5.31
C GLU A 76 -3.94 13.93 -4.15
N LYS A 77 -4.48 14.07 -2.96
CA LYS A 77 -3.68 14.17 -1.73
C LYS A 77 -4.20 13.27 -0.63
N MET A 78 -3.29 12.91 0.27
CA MET A 78 -3.59 12.19 1.49
C MET A 78 -2.87 12.88 2.64
N ALA A 79 -3.63 13.54 3.51
CA ALA A 79 -3.11 14.35 4.61
C ALA A 79 -3.43 13.69 5.97
N ILE A 80 -2.44 13.63 6.85
CA ILE A 80 -2.59 13.09 8.20
C ILE A 80 -2.51 14.24 9.19
N ASN A 81 -3.62 14.52 9.88
CA ASN A 81 -3.72 15.53 10.92
C ASN A 81 -3.15 14.99 12.24
N TYR A 82 -1.83 14.83 12.30
CA TYR A 82 -1.11 14.28 13.44
C TYR A 82 0.34 14.76 13.48
N SER A 83 0.85 14.94 14.70
CA SER A 83 2.27 15.22 14.92
C SER A 83 3.00 13.91 15.15
N LEU A 84 3.85 13.52 14.22
CA LEU A 84 4.72 12.35 14.34
C LEU A 84 5.95 12.71 15.18
N SER A 85 6.36 11.78 16.02
CA SER A 85 7.59 11.85 16.81
C SER A 85 8.66 10.95 16.19
N SER A 86 9.92 11.14 16.63
CA SER A 86 11.01 10.24 16.20
C SER A 86 10.65 8.77 16.43
N ARG A 87 10.92 7.92 15.45
CA ARG A 87 10.62 6.47 15.39
C ARG A 87 9.14 6.12 15.19
N ASP A 88 8.27 7.10 14.99
CA ASP A 88 6.90 6.80 14.51
C ASP A 88 6.95 6.28 13.08
N VAL A 89 6.14 5.26 12.82
CA VAL A 89 5.91 4.73 11.48
C VAL A 89 4.41 4.73 11.22
N VAL A 90 3.98 5.49 10.23
CA VAL A 90 2.60 5.44 9.73
C VAL A 90 2.55 4.54 8.53
N ARG A 91 1.72 3.50 8.58
CA ARG A 91 1.46 2.59 7.47
C ARG A 91 0.05 2.81 6.93
N ILE A 92 -0.01 3.16 5.65
CA ILE A 92 -1.25 3.37 4.91
C ILE A 92 -1.37 2.25 3.88
N THR A 93 -2.55 1.65 3.77
CA THR A 93 -2.85 0.65 2.75
C THR A 93 -4.08 1.11 1.99
N THR A 94 -4.00 1.18 0.65
CA THR A 94 -5.07 1.73 -0.20
C THR A 94 -5.78 0.66 -1.05
N TYR A 95 -5.39 -0.60 -0.96
CA TYR A 95 -6.01 -1.69 -1.72
C TYR A 95 -7.51 -1.77 -1.47
N ARG A 96 -8.27 -2.12 -2.52
CA ARG A 96 -9.72 -2.31 -2.45
C ARG A 96 -10.08 -3.33 -1.37
N GLY A 97 -11.00 -2.96 -0.47
CA GLY A 97 -11.39 -3.80 0.68
C GLY A 97 -10.39 -3.81 1.84
N HIS A 98 -9.21 -3.19 1.71
CA HIS A 98 -8.15 -3.18 2.73
C HIS A 98 -7.60 -1.78 3.02
N LYS A 99 -8.46 -0.75 2.97
CA LYS A 99 -8.08 0.62 3.31
C LYS A 99 -7.82 0.77 4.81
N ARG A 100 -6.59 1.15 5.19
CA ARG A 100 -6.17 1.21 6.60
C ARG A 100 -5.12 2.29 6.82
N VAL A 101 -5.10 2.86 8.02
CA VAL A 101 -4.05 3.79 8.47
C VAL A 101 -3.66 3.40 9.89
N TYR A 102 -2.44 2.94 10.07
CA TYR A 102 -1.90 2.55 11.37
C TYR A 102 -0.68 3.37 11.72
N LEU A 103 -0.58 3.76 12.98
CA LEU A 103 0.61 4.35 13.60
C LEU A 103 1.27 3.31 14.49
N THR A 104 2.54 3.06 14.28
CA THR A 104 3.38 2.22 15.14
C THR A 104 4.41 3.09 15.86
N HIS A 105 4.43 3.03 17.17
CA HIS A 105 5.44 3.63 18.03
C HIS A 105 6.03 2.55 18.95
N GLY A 106 7.30 2.20 18.76
CA GLY A 106 7.91 1.05 19.43
C GLY A 106 7.17 -0.25 19.11
N SER A 107 6.64 -0.92 20.12
CA SER A 107 5.85 -2.16 19.98
C SER A 107 4.34 -1.93 19.87
N LYS A 108 3.87 -0.68 20.00
CA LYS A 108 2.43 -0.36 19.99
C LYS A 108 1.98 0.09 18.62
N THR A 109 0.96 -0.59 18.09
CA THR A 109 0.28 -0.20 16.83
C THR A 109 -1.14 0.27 17.15
N THR A 110 -1.52 1.42 16.60
CA THR A 110 -2.83 2.07 16.82
C THR A 110 -3.44 2.42 15.47
N ASN A 111 -4.74 2.17 15.31
CA ASN A 111 -5.48 2.64 14.13
C ASN A 111 -5.72 4.14 14.26
N ILE A 112 -5.26 4.90 13.28
CA ILE A 112 -5.39 6.36 13.23
C ILE A 112 -6.13 6.84 11.96
N ILE A 113 -6.98 6.01 11.38
CA ILE A 113 -7.75 6.36 10.17
C ILE A 113 -8.60 7.64 10.38
N ASN A 114 -9.03 7.90 11.60
CA ASN A 114 -9.74 9.12 11.99
C ASN A 114 -8.87 10.39 12.00
N ARG A 115 -7.56 10.25 11.82
CA ARG A 115 -6.61 11.36 11.66
C ARG A 115 -6.37 11.72 10.20
N LEU A 116 -6.90 10.91 9.27
CA LEU A 116 -6.89 11.28 7.86
C LEU A 116 -7.82 12.49 7.67
N SER A 117 -7.33 13.49 6.93
CA SER A 117 -8.14 14.67 6.63
C SER A 117 -9.34 14.30 5.76
N SER A 118 -10.46 15.02 5.93
CA SER A 118 -11.71 14.77 5.20
C SER A 118 -11.59 15.02 3.69
N ASP A 119 -10.58 15.78 3.28
CA ASP A 119 -10.27 16.10 1.88
C ASP A 119 -9.22 15.14 1.28
N SER A 120 -8.85 14.08 2.00
CA SER A 120 -7.94 13.05 1.52
C SER A 120 -8.62 12.10 0.54
N THR A 121 -7.90 11.77 -0.54
CA THR A 121 -8.30 10.76 -1.53
C THR A 121 -7.43 9.53 -1.37
N TRP A 122 -8.04 8.34 -1.39
CA TRP A 122 -7.30 7.08 -1.37
C TRP A 122 -6.65 6.85 -2.72
N PHE A 123 -5.33 6.85 -2.75
CA PHE A 123 -4.57 6.69 -3.99
C PHE A 123 -4.88 5.35 -4.67
N THR A 124 -5.03 5.45 -5.98
CA THR A 124 -4.95 4.33 -6.91
C THR A 124 -3.72 4.53 -7.77
N ILE A 125 -2.89 3.52 -7.88
CA ILE A 125 -1.69 3.54 -8.72
C ILE A 125 -2.11 3.10 -10.12
N LEU A 126 -2.14 4.07 -11.02
CA LEU A 126 -2.47 3.82 -12.43
C LEU A 126 -1.37 3.03 -13.11
N VAL A 127 -1.71 2.30 -14.16
CA VAL A 127 -0.71 1.65 -15.03
C VAL A 127 0.25 2.71 -15.59
N GLY A 128 1.55 2.42 -15.52
CA GLY A 128 2.60 3.34 -15.93
C GLY A 128 3.12 4.22 -14.80
N ASN A 129 3.39 5.49 -15.09
CA ASN A 129 4.03 6.44 -14.17
C ASN A 129 3.04 7.03 -13.17
N ASN A 130 3.46 7.11 -11.91
CA ASN A 130 2.75 7.80 -10.83
C ASN A 130 3.76 8.64 -10.04
N ILE A 131 3.67 9.94 -10.13
CA ILE A 131 4.67 10.86 -9.55
C ILE A 131 4.16 11.39 -8.22
N PHE A 132 4.88 11.09 -7.14
CA PHE A 132 4.55 11.52 -5.80
C PHE A 132 5.55 12.54 -5.27
N THR A 133 5.03 13.45 -4.45
CA THR A 133 5.79 14.32 -3.56
C THR A 133 5.15 14.31 -2.18
N TYR A 134 5.85 14.87 -1.18
CA TYR A 134 5.25 15.10 0.12
C TYR A 134 5.54 16.50 0.63
N GLU A 135 4.68 16.95 1.52
CA GLU A 135 4.78 18.20 2.26
C GLU A 135 4.55 17.90 3.75
N ALA A 136 4.96 18.82 4.60
CA ALA A 136 4.62 18.81 6.02
C ALA A 136 4.48 20.24 6.53
N GLY A 137 3.64 20.45 7.54
CA GLY A 137 3.52 21.73 8.21
C GLY A 137 4.83 22.19 8.85
N SER A 138 5.64 21.23 9.33
CA SER A 138 7.04 21.43 9.73
C SER A 138 7.77 20.09 9.79
N GLY A 139 9.11 20.12 9.75
CA GLY A 139 9.94 18.93 9.91
C GLY A 139 9.92 17.96 8.73
N GLY A 140 9.56 18.38 7.52
CA GLY A 140 9.50 17.53 6.33
C GLY A 140 10.82 16.80 6.03
N SER A 141 11.98 17.43 6.32
CA SER A 141 13.28 16.78 6.15
C SER A 141 13.52 15.57 7.09
N ASN A 142 12.69 15.40 8.10
CA ASN A 142 12.73 14.25 9.02
C ASN A 142 11.84 13.09 8.56
N LEU A 143 11.20 13.19 7.40
CA LEU A 143 10.26 12.19 6.91
C LEU A 143 10.89 11.38 5.77
N ASP A 144 10.91 10.07 5.93
CA ASP A 144 11.16 9.13 4.85
C ASP A 144 9.83 8.44 4.47
N VAL A 145 9.56 8.37 3.18
CA VAL A 145 8.35 7.74 2.65
C VAL A 145 8.74 6.57 1.75
N LYS A 146 8.28 5.38 2.09
CA LYS A 146 8.46 4.18 1.29
C LYS A 146 7.13 3.78 0.67
N PHE A 147 7.14 3.55 -0.63
CA PHE A 147 6.02 2.98 -1.38
C PHE A 147 6.32 1.52 -1.70
N ILE A 148 5.37 0.64 -1.40
CA ILE A 148 5.47 -0.81 -1.60
C ILE A 148 4.32 -1.21 -2.52
N LEU A 149 4.66 -1.55 -3.76
CA LEU A 149 3.72 -1.88 -4.81
C LEU A 149 3.75 -3.38 -5.09
N SER A 150 2.57 -4.00 -5.08
CA SER A 150 2.34 -5.34 -5.62
C SER A 150 1.55 -5.19 -6.90
N GLU A 151 2.22 -5.41 -8.02
CA GLU A 151 1.60 -5.29 -9.35
C GLU A 151 0.56 -6.38 -9.56
N GLN A 152 -0.47 -6.05 -10.30
CA GLN A 152 -1.56 -6.96 -10.62
C GLN A 152 -1.72 -7.10 -12.12
N TYR A 153 -2.05 -8.33 -12.54
CA TYR A 153 -2.19 -8.71 -13.94
C TYR A 153 -3.54 -9.36 -14.17
N GLU A 154 -4.11 -9.13 -15.34
CA GLU A 154 -5.30 -9.85 -15.79
C GLU A 154 -4.93 -11.29 -16.14
N GLY A 155 -5.78 -12.23 -15.77
CA GLY A 155 -5.65 -13.60 -16.22
C GLY A 155 -6.13 -13.72 -17.67
N VAL A 156 -5.37 -14.39 -18.51
CA VAL A 156 -5.76 -14.82 -19.86
C VAL A 156 -6.60 -16.07 -19.82
#